data_1a9e23727ba1bb6b2f667105bbbe9134
#
_entry.id   1a9e23727ba1bb6b2f667105bbbe9134
#
_cell.length_a   1.000
_cell.length_b   1.000
_cell.length_c   1.000
_cell.angle_alpha   90.00
_cell.angle_beta   90.00
_cell.angle_gamma   90.00
#
_symmetry.space_group_name_H-M   'P 1'
#
loop_
_entity.id
_entity.type
_entity.pdbx_description
1 polymer ?
#
loop_
_entity_poly.entity_id
_entity_poly.type
_entity_poly.pdbx_seq_one_letter_code
_entity_poly.pdbx_strand_id
1 'polypeptide(L)'
;MTKILLLGLGRWGANHLRNLNNLPVELFVAEVGDKQLEPARKLGLSAQRLTTNYKNFIGKVDGVVIVTPAQTHFPLCKEFLEAGKDVFVEKPLTLANEESKVLAEIAAKHKRILQVGHILRFDPATLWLRDAVQNGEFGRVNMIRGHFGGFKRPRNDSGVMFADGIHFVDLFNFILGALPKSVTAIHHDFFGRGMDDVSFVSLEYDTPRGKTWATVETEYFIPGKFREVIICGDKLSAVCDYNVAQYKIKTYANTHTPAGGKDFKANEGVVTQIETPPEEPLLAELRAFIDSIKTRATPRADAQSGYDAVRVLNAALESVKTGRAVELK
;
A
#
# COMPACT_ATOMS: atom_id res chain seq x y z
N MET A 1 -6.33 -5.43 -27.85
CA MET A 1 -6.43 -4.49 -26.70
C MET A 1 -6.78 -5.33 -25.49
N THR A 2 -6.11 -5.14 -24.36
CA THR A 2 -6.39 -5.88 -23.12
C THR A 2 -7.77 -5.53 -22.59
N LYS A 3 -8.55 -6.52 -22.24
CA LYS A 3 -9.94 -6.36 -21.73
C LYS A 3 -9.92 -6.40 -20.20
N ILE A 4 -10.34 -5.31 -19.56
CA ILE A 4 -10.30 -5.15 -18.12
C ILE A 4 -11.71 -4.94 -17.57
N LEU A 5 -12.06 -5.70 -16.53
CA LEU A 5 -13.25 -5.46 -15.74
C LEU A 5 -12.89 -4.61 -14.51
N LEU A 6 -13.52 -3.46 -14.34
CA LEU A 6 -13.53 -2.75 -13.07
C LEU A 6 -14.73 -3.24 -12.25
N LEU A 7 -14.48 -3.77 -11.08
CA LEU A 7 -15.49 -4.27 -10.14
C LEU A 7 -15.54 -3.39 -8.89
N GLY A 8 -16.64 -2.65 -8.75
CA GLY A 8 -16.87 -1.69 -7.67
C GLY A 8 -16.66 -0.22 -8.11
N LEU A 9 -17.70 0.59 -7.99
CA LEU A 9 -17.71 2.03 -8.29
C LEU A 9 -17.99 2.89 -7.04
N GLY A 10 -17.53 2.44 -5.90
CA GLY A 10 -17.51 3.26 -4.69
C GLY A 10 -16.60 4.49 -4.84
N ARG A 11 -16.42 5.22 -3.74
CA ARG A 11 -15.60 6.45 -3.72
C ARG A 11 -14.22 6.27 -4.37
N TRP A 12 -13.52 5.15 -4.10
CA TRP A 12 -12.21 4.88 -4.66
C TRP A 12 -12.32 4.32 -6.09
N GLY A 13 -13.33 3.51 -6.36
CA GLY A 13 -13.62 2.98 -7.70
C GLY A 13 -13.78 4.05 -8.77
N ALA A 14 -14.30 5.24 -8.42
CA ALA A 14 -14.38 6.37 -9.34
C ALA A 14 -12.99 6.86 -9.81
N ASN A 15 -11.95 6.80 -8.95
CA ASN A 15 -10.58 7.13 -9.33
C ASN A 15 -10.01 6.07 -10.28
N HIS A 16 -10.26 4.79 -10.01
CA HIS A 16 -9.88 3.69 -10.89
C HIS A 16 -10.54 3.80 -12.26
N LEU A 17 -11.85 4.10 -12.29
CA LEU A 17 -12.61 4.30 -13.52
C LEU A 17 -11.96 5.39 -14.39
N ARG A 18 -11.69 6.57 -13.80
CA ARG A 18 -11.04 7.68 -14.49
C ARG A 18 -9.68 7.28 -15.08
N ASN A 19 -8.85 6.62 -14.30
CA ASN A 19 -7.52 6.23 -14.73
C ASN A 19 -7.54 5.11 -15.77
N LEU A 20 -8.38 4.09 -15.62
CA LEU A 20 -8.53 3.01 -16.60
C LEU A 20 -9.05 3.52 -17.95
N ASN A 21 -9.96 4.51 -17.92
CA ASN A 21 -10.47 5.12 -19.15
C ASN A 21 -9.40 5.90 -19.95
N ASN A 22 -8.29 6.28 -19.31
CA ASN A 22 -7.15 6.93 -19.93
C ASN A 22 -6.06 5.94 -20.40
N LEU A 23 -6.26 4.63 -20.19
CA LEU A 23 -5.31 3.60 -20.59
C LEU A 23 -5.81 2.86 -21.84
N PRO A 24 -4.91 2.27 -22.66
CA PRO A 24 -5.26 1.57 -23.89
C PRO A 24 -5.86 0.18 -23.61
N VAL A 25 -7.01 0.15 -22.93
CA VAL A 25 -7.76 -1.05 -22.57
C VAL A 25 -9.19 -1.00 -23.07
N GLU A 26 -9.79 -2.16 -23.28
CA GLU A 26 -11.23 -2.27 -23.43
C GLU A 26 -11.84 -2.46 -22.05
N LEU A 27 -12.50 -1.39 -21.54
CA LEU A 27 -13.01 -1.33 -20.18
C LEU A 27 -14.44 -1.83 -20.09
N PHE A 28 -14.66 -2.76 -19.15
CA PHE A 28 -15.94 -3.24 -18.68
C PHE A 28 -16.12 -2.83 -17.21
N VAL A 29 -17.35 -2.60 -16.77
CA VAL A 29 -17.61 -2.16 -15.40
C VAL A 29 -18.78 -2.95 -14.81
N ALA A 30 -18.58 -3.42 -13.58
CA ALA A 30 -19.62 -4.07 -12.80
C ALA A 30 -19.80 -3.41 -11.42
N GLU A 31 -21.06 -3.24 -11.01
CA GLU A 31 -21.42 -2.69 -9.72
C GLU A 31 -22.76 -3.30 -9.27
N VAL A 32 -22.97 -3.49 -7.96
CA VAL A 32 -24.18 -4.15 -7.43
C VAL A 32 -25.47 -3.37 -7.69
N GLY A 33 -25.39 -2.07 -7.83
CA GLY A 33 -26.55 -1.20 -8.09
C GLY A 33 -26.45 -0.47 -9.42
N ASP A 34 -27.56 -0.41 -10.16
CA ASP A 34 -27.58 0.23 -11.48
C ASP A 34 -27.30 1.75 -11.42
N LYS A 35 -27.74 2.44 -10.36
CA LYS A 35 -27.47 3.86 -10.16
C LYS A 35 -25.99 4.16 -10.01
N GLN A 36 -25.22 3.26 -9.42
CA GLN A 36 -23.79 3.42 -9.23
C GLN A 36 -23.01 3.29 -10.55
N LEU A 37 -23.63 2.78 -11.64
CA LEU A 37 -23.03 2.74 -12.97
C LEU A 37 -23.06 4.09 -13.71
N GLU A 38 -23.78 5.10 -13.20
CA GLU A 38 -23.89 6.42 -13.82
C GLU A 38 -22.55 7.12 -14.12
N PRO A 39 -21.51 7.05 -13.27
CA PRO A 39 -20.20 7.61 -13.61
C PRO A 39 -19.61 6.97 -14.88
N ALA A 40 -19.77 5.66 -15.08
CA ALA A 40 -19.28 4.97 -16.27
C ALA A 40 -20.10 5.33 -17.52
N ARG A 41 -21.43 5.50 -17.40
CA ARG A 41 -22.30 6.00 -18.49
C ARG A 41 -21.91 7.40 -18.93
N LYS A 42 -21.63 8.29 -17.97
CA LYS A 42 -21.18 9.67 -18.25
C LYS A 42 -19.84 9.74 -18.97
N LEU A 43 -18.96 8.73 -18.80
CA LEU A 43 -17.73 8.60 -19.55
C LEU A 43 -17.91 7.96 -20.93
N GLY A 44 -19.15 7.67 -21.33
CA GLY A 44 -19.49 7.14 -22.67
C GLY A 44 -19.34 5.63 -22.81
N LEU A 45 -19.23 4.86 -21.72
CA LEU A 45 -19.25 3.41 -21.80
C LEU A 45 -20.63 2.91 -22.26
N SER A 46 -20.66 2.09 -23.29
CA SER A 46 -21.90 1.52 -23.83
C SER A 46 -22.56 0.54 -22.84
N ALA A 47 -23.87 0.38 -22.92
CA ALA A 47 -24.62 -0.53 -22.06
C ALA A 47 -24.12 -1.97 -22.06
N GLN A 48 -23.56 -2.43 -23.21
CA GLN A 48 -22.99 -3.78 -23.36
C GLN A 48 -21.72 -4.00 -22.50
N ARG A 49 -21.09 -2.92 -22.00
CA ARG A 49 -19.88 -2.96 -21.15
C ARG A 49 -20.21 -2.70 -19.67
N LEU A 50 -21.49 -2.56 -19.33
CA LEU A 50 -21.97 -2.29 -17.97
C LEU A 50 -22.86 -3.44 -17.49
N THR A 51 -22.74 -3.80 -16.21
CA THR A 51 -23.59 -4.85 -15.64
C THR A 51 -23.74 -4.70 -14.12
N THR A 52 -24.85 -5.18 -13.59
CA THR A 52 -25.04 -5.38 -12.15
C THR A 52 -24.66 -6.79 -11.68
N ASN A 53 -24.30 -7.69 -12.62
CA ASN A 53 -23.82 -9.03 -12.32
C ASN A 53 -22.46 -9.26 -13.01
N TYR A 54 -21.36 -9.14 -12.27
CA TYR A 54 -20.00 -9.28 -12.79
C TYR A 54 -19.73 -10.64 -13.47
N LYS A 55 -20.46 -11.69 -13.10
CA LYS A 55 -20.32 -13.03 -13.71
C LYS A 55 -20.57 -13.03 -15.22
N ASN A 56 -21.35 -12.07 -15.70
CA ASN A 56 -21.58 -11.88 -17.13
C ASN A 56 -20.30 -11.54 -17.93
N PHE A 57 -19.23 -11.10 -17.22
CA PHE A 57 -18.00 -10.66 -17.85
C PHE A 57 -16.78 -11.53 -17.56
N ILE A 58 -16.85 -12.51 -16.64
CA ILE A 58 -15.71 -13.38 -16.31
C ILE A 58 -15.10 -14.02 -17.57
N GLY A 59 -15.93 -14.55 -18.46
CA GLY A 59 -15.48 -15.17 -19.71
C GLY A 59 -15.03 -14.20 -20.80
N LYS A 60 -15.24 -12.88 -20.63
CA LYS A 60 -15.04 -11.87 -21.67
C LYS A 60 -13.80 -11.00 -21.47
N VAL A 61 -13.18 -11.03 -20.29
CA VAL A 61 -12.08 -10.15 -19.92
C VAL A 61 -10.79 -10.93 -19.71
N ASP A 62 -9.65 -10.24 -19.82
CA ASP A 62 -8.32 -10.79 -19.55
C ASP A 62 -7.95 -10.66 -18.09
N GLY A 63 -8.38 -9.55 -17.46
CA GLY A 63 -8.12 -9.26 -16.05
C GLY A 63 -9.24 -8.46 -15.39
N VAL A 64 -9.18 -8.41 -14.07
CA VAL A 64 -10.13 -7.66 -13.22
C VAL A 64 -9.39 -6.73 -12.28
N VAL A 65 -9.96 -5.55 -12.05
CA VAL A 65 -9.56 -4.57 -11.04
C VAL A 65 -10.66 -4.53 -9.98
N ILE A 66 -10.40 -5.12 -8.81
CA ILE A 66 -11.34 -5.28 -7.70
C ILE A 66 -11.18 -4.11 -6.74
N VAL A 67 -12.23 -3.29 -6.60
CA VAL A 67 -12.26 -2.09 -5.74
C VAL A 67 -13.52 -2.12 -4.87
N THR A 68 -13.74 -3.25 -4.25
CA THR A 68 -14.89 -3.54 -3.39
C THR A 68 -14.49 -3.50 -1.90
N PRO A 69 -15.40 -3.65 -0.93
CA PRO A 69 -15.02 -3.78 0.49
C PRO A 69 -14.09 -4.97 0.75
N ALA A 70 -13.14 -4.80 1.69
CA ALA A 70 -12.07 -5.75 1.97
C ALA A 70 -12.55 -7.20 2.24
N GLN A 71 -13.73 -7.33 2.89
CA GLN A 71 -14.34 -8.65 3.19
C GLN A 71 -14.71 -9.45 1.94
N THR A 72 -14.83 -8.78 0.80
CA THR A 72 -15.18 -9.43 -0.47
C THR A 72 -13.96 -9.79 -1.32
N HIS A 73 -12.75 -9.33 -0.93
CA HIS A 73 -11.54 -9.53 -1.73
C HIS A 73 -11.20 -11.01 -1.91
N PHE A 74 -11.21 -11.78 -0.82
CA PHE A 74 -10.85 -13.21 -0.88
C PHE A 74 -11.73 -14.00 -1.86
N PRO A 75 -13.07 -14.03 -1.71
CA PRO A 75 -13.92 -14.83 -2.61
C PRO A 75 -13.85 -14.32 -4.07
N LEU A 76 -13.78 -13.03 -4.30
CA LEU A 76 -13.69 -12.47 -5.65
C LEU A 76 -12.35 -12.80 -6.31
N CYS A 77 -11.24 -12.53 -5.63
CA CYS A 77 -9.91 -12.85 -6.15
C CYS A 77 -9.79 -14.34 -6.48
N LYS A 78 -10.25 -15.22 -5.57
CA LYS A 78 -10.24 -16.66 -5.78
C LYS A 78 -11.02 -17.05 -7.02
N GLU A 79 -12.26 -16.58 -7.18
CA GLU A 79 -13.10 -16.90 -8.34
C GLU A 79 -12.45 -16.48 -9.66
N PHE A 80 -11.89 -15.27 -9.73
CA PHE A 80 -11.24 -14.79 -10.95
C PHE A 80 -9.92 -15.51 -11.24
N LEU A 81 -9.08 -15.77 -10.25
CA LEU A 81 -7.83 -16.50 -10.42
C LEU A 81 -8.07 -17.94 -10.89
N GLU A 82 -9.05 -18.64 -10.29
CA GLU A 82 -9.45 -20.00 -10.67
C GLU A 82 -10.08 -20.03 -12.08
N ALA A 83 -10.76 -18.96 -12.49
CA ALA A 83 -11.23 -18.75 -13.86
C ALA A 83 -10.12 -18.38 -14.86
N GLY A 84 -8.86 -18.37 -14.42
CA GLY A 84 -7.71 -18.07 -15.26
C GLY A 84 -7.56 -16.59 -15.62
N LYS A 85 -8.09 -15.67 -14.81
CA LYS A 85 -7.98 -14.23 -15.02
C LYS A 85 -6.87 -13.64 -14.16
N ASP A 86 -6.24 -12.60 -14.68
CA ASP A 86 -5.29 -11.80 -13.92
C ASP A 86 -6.05 -10.83 -13.03
N VAL A 87 -5.55 -10.60 -11.81
CA VAL A 87 -6.26 -9.84 -10.78
C VAL A 87 -5.41 -8.68 -10.26
N PHE A 88 -5.99 -7.50 -10.27
CA PHE A 88 -5.62 -6.40 -9.39
C PHE A 88 -6.67 -6.31 -8.28
N VAL A 89 -6.25 -6.17 -7.05
CA VAL A 89 -7.15 -5.98 -5.92
C VAL A 89 -6.67 -4.83 -5.04
N GLU A 90 -7.59 -3.96 -4.62
CA GLU A 90 -7.29 -2.92 -3.64
C GLU A 90 -6.78 -3.50 -2.32
N LYS A 91 -5.99 -2.71 -1.63
CA LYS A 91 -5.49 -3.07 -0.29
C LYS A 91 -6.62 -2.98 0.76
N PRO A 92 -6.56 -3.81 1.82
CA PRO A 92 -5.63 -4.94 2.01
C PRO A 92 -5.94 -6.09 1.04
N LEU A 93 -4.97 -6.96 0.75
CA LEU A 93 -5.22 -8.15 -0.07
C LEU A 93 -6.39 -8.95 0.48
N THR A 94 -6.34 -9.27 1.77
CA THR A 94 -7.43 -9.80 2.59
C THR A 94 -7.30 -9.27 4.03
N LEU A 95 -8.17 -9.71 4.94
CA LEU A 95 -8.07 -9.37 6.37
C LEU A 95 -7.37 -10.48 7.18
N ALA A 96 -7.26 -11.68 6.64
CA ALA A 96 -6.67 -12.85 7.31
C ALA A 96 -5.42 -13.36 6.58
N ASN A 97 -4.43 -13.81 7.34
CA ASN A 97 -3.17 -14.37 6.80
C ASN A 97 -3.41 -15.56 5.89
N GLU A 98 -4.26 -16.49 6.34
CA GLU A 98 -4.55 -17.76 5.65
C GLU A 98 -5.17 -17.49 4.28
N GLU A 99 -6.10 -16.51 4.21
CA GLU A 99 -6.74 -16.13 2.97
C GLU A 99 -5.72 -15.50 1.98
N SER A 100 -4.87 -14.59 2.47
CA SER A 100 -3.82 -13.99 1.64
C SER A 100 -2.84 -15.02 1.10
N LYS A 101 -2.43 -15.98 1.94
CA LYS A 101 -1.56 -17.08 1.55
C LYS A 101 -2.20 -17.95 0.47
N VAL A 102 -3.46 -18.34 0.66
CA VAL A 102 -4.22 -19.15 -0.32
C VAL A 102 -4.31 -18.43 -1.66
N LEU A 103 -4.56 -17.11 -1.68
CA LEU A 103 -4.62 -16.35 -2.93
C LEU A 103 -3.26 -16.32 -3.65
N ALA A 104 -2.16 -16.16 -2.92
CA ALA A 104 -0.82 -16.20 -3.49
C ALA A 104 -0.52 -17.59 -4.11
N GLU A 105 -0.89 -18.67 -3.42
CA GLU A 105 -0.75 -20.05 -3.91
C GLU A 105 -1.60 -20.32 -5.16
N ILE A 106 -2.85 -19.86 -5.19
CA ILE A 106 -3.74 -19.98 -6.36
C ILE A 106 -3.15 -19.22 -7.54
N ALA A 107 -2.73 -17.98 -7.34
CA ALA A 107 -2.13 -17.17 -8.40
C ALA A 107 -0.90 -17.86 -9.01
N ALA A 108 0.00 -18.38 -8.16
CA ALA A 108 1.19 -19.12 -8.58
C ALA A 108 0.81 -20.40 -9.33
N LYS A 109 -0.10 -21.23 -8.80
CA LYS A 109 -0.57 -22.48 -9.40
C LYS A 109 -1.16 -22.27 -10.80
N HIS A 110 -1.96 -21.23 -10.95
CA HIS A 110 -2.63 -20.92 -12.24
C HIS A 110 -1.77 -20.02 -13.15
N LYS A 111 -0.57 -19.64 -12.71
CA LYS A 111 0.34 -18.70 -13.41
C LYS A 111 -0.38 -17.39 -13.78
N ARG A 112 -1.15 -16.86 -12.82
CA ARG A 112 -1.88 -15.60 -12.98
C ARG A 112 -1.17 -14.47 -12.23
N ILE A 113 -1.30 -13.28 -12.77
CA ILE A 113 -0.87 -12.07 -12.09
C ILE A 113 -1.86 -11.79 -10.95
N LEU A 114 -1.34 -11.57 -9.75
CA LEU A 114 -2.08 -10.99 -8.64
C LEU A 114 -1.29 -9.78 -8.14
N GLN A 115 -1.80 -8.59 -8.44
CA GLN A 115 -1.26 -7.31 -7.99
C GLN A 115 -2.15 -6.72 -6.91
N VAL A 116 -1.54 -6.18 -5.87
CA VAL A 116 -2.25 -5.52 -4.76
C VAL A 116 -2.09 -4.01 -4.86
N GLY A 117 -3.13 -3.26 -4.52
CA GLY A 117 -3.22 -1.80 -4.60
C GLY A 117 -2.33 -1.07 -3.59
N HIS A 118 -1.04 -1.39 -3.53
CA HIS A 118 -0.04 -0.71 -2.74
C HIS A 118 0.48 0.53 -3.48
N ILE A 119 -0.39 1.50 -3.63
CA ILE A 119 -0.21 2.71 -4.46
C ILE A 119 1.10 3.46 -4.18
N LEU A 120 1.56 3.50 -2.92
CA LEU A 120 2.79 4.22 -2.56
C LEU A 120 4.05 3.61 -3.19
N ARG A 121 4.04 2.33 -3.56
CA ARG A 121 5.15 1.71 -4.32
C ARG A 121 5.34 2.29 -5.72
N PHE A 122 4.35 3.04 -6.22
CA PHE A 122 4.35 3.65 -7.55
C PHE A 122 4.54 5.17 -7.50
N ASP A 123 4.65 5.76 -6.31
CA ASP A 123 4.98 7.18 -6.16
C ASP A 123 6.48 7.40 -6.45
N PRO A 124 6.84 8.35 -7.35
CA PRO A 124 8.23 8.63 -7.68
C PRO A 124 9.10 8.98 -6.47
N ALA A 125 8.53 9.63 -5.45
CA ALA A 125 9.26 9.91 -4.21
C ALA A 125 9.63 8.63 -3.46
N THR A 126 8.72 7.65 -3.41
CA THR A 126 9.00 6.33 -2.82
C THR A 126 10.11 5.60 -3.58
N LEU A 127 10.08 5.64 -4.90
CA LEU A 127 11.11 4.99 -5.72
C LEU A 127 12.49 5.58 -5.46
N TRP A 128 12.56 6.90 -5.39
CA TRP A 128 13.80 7.59 -5.04
C TRP A 128 14.29 7.19 -3.64
N LEU A 129 13.41 7.20 -2.61
CA LEU A 129 13.78 6.81 -1.26
C LEU A 129 14.27 5.37 -1.19
N ARG A 130 13.58 4.43 -1.85
CA ARG A 130 13.99 3.03 -1.93
C ARG A 130 15.38 2.89 -2.53
N ASP A 131 15.60 3.51 -3.68
CA ASP A 131 16.85 3.39 -4.41
C ASP A 131 18.01 3.99 -3.61
N ALA A 132 17.84 5.18 -3.03
CA ALA A 132 18.84 5.83 -2.20
C ALA A 132 19.17 5.01 -0.92
N VAL A 133 18.15 4.43 -0.26
CA VAL A 133 18.38 3.55 0.90
C VAL A 133 19.10 2.28 0.49
N GLN A 134 18.65 1.60 -0.55
CA GLN A 134 19.23 0.32 -0.99
C GLN A 134 20.63 0.49 -1.58
N ASN A 135 20.93 1.60 -2.24
CA ASN A 135 22.25 1.96 -2.71
C ASN A 135 23.21 2.41 -1.58
N GLY A 136 22.67 2.65 -0.36
CA GLY A 136 23.47 2.99 0.82
C GLY A 136 23.80 4.46 0.97
N GLU A 137 23.10 5.36 0.29
CA GLU A 137 23.26 6.81 0.45
C GLU A 137 22.92 7.28 1.87
N PHE A 138 21.96 6.62 2.53
CA PHE A 138 21.61 6.87 3.94
C PHE A 138 22.61 6.27 4.93
N GLY A 139 23.56 5.42 4.48
CA GLY A 139 24.37 4.59 5.35
C GLY A 139 23.52 3.52 6.01
N ARG A 140 23.69 3.31 7.33
CA ARG A 140 22.76 2.49 8.12
C ARG A 140 21.52 3.32 8.45
N VAL A 141 20.36 2.83 8.06
CA VAL A 141 19.09 3.42 8.51
C VAL A 141 18.82 3.00 9.94
N ASN A 142 18.87 3.94 10.87
CA ASN A 142 18.66 3.68 12.29
C ASN A 142 17.16 3.67 12.61
N MET A 143 16.38 4.57 12.00
CA MET A 143 14.95 4.72 12.28
C MET A 143 14.18 5.14 11.02
N ILE A 144 12.95 4.59 10.89
CA ILE A 144 11.92 5.10 9.98
C ILE A 144 10.68 5.41 10.82
N ARG A 145 10.08 6.57 10.61
CA ARG A 145 8.81 6.95 11.19
C ARG A 145 7.80 7.27 10.09
N GLY A 146 6.59 6.75 10.21
CA GLY A 146 5.46 7.07 9.35
C GLY A 146 4.27 7.59 10.13
N HIS A 147 3.69 8.68 9.65
CA HIS A 147 2.47 9.26 10.19
C HIS A 147 1.41 9.37 9.09
N PHE A 148 0.34 8.59 9.21
CA PHE A 148 -0.78 8.58 8.28
C PHE A 148 -2.08 8.86 9.03
N GLY A 149 -2.47 10.12 9.12
CA GLY A 149 -3.61 10.51 9.93
C GLY A 149 -4.32 11.75 9.44
N GLY A 150 -5.35 12.15 10.18
CA GLY A 150 -6.08 13.37 9.95
C GLY A 150 -7.52 13.31 10.39
N PHE A 151 -8.19 14.46 10.34
CA PHE A 151 -9.62 14.55 10.63
C PHE A 151 -10.44 14.04 9.43
N LYS A 152 -10.96 12.83 9.53
CA LYS A 152 -11.70 12.18 8.45
C LYS A 152 -12.73 11.17 8.97
N ARG A 153 -13.71 10.86 8.12
CA ARG A 153 -14.70 9.83 8.44
C ARG A 153 -14.04 8.47 8.61
N PRO A 154 -14.27 7.78 9.74
CA PRO A 154 -13.82 6.40 9.93
C PRO A 154 -14.40 5.44 8.88
N ARG A 155 -13.64 4.40 8.54
CA ARG A 155 -14.14 3.31 7.68
C ARG A 155 -15.06 2.39 8.47
N ASN A 156 -15.97 1.73 7.76
CA ASN A 156 -16.91 0.77 8.37
C ASN A 156 -16.47 -0.69 8.18
N ASP A 157 -15.42 -0.91 7.39
CA ASP A 157 -14.97 -2.23 6.96
C ASP A 157 -13.67 -2.67 7.65
N SER A 158 -12.95 -1.74 8.28
CA SER A 158 -11.71 -2.04 9.02
C SER A 158 -11.34 -0.89 9.96
N GLY A 159 -10.51 -1.17 10.98
CA GLY A 159 -9.86 -0.18 11.82
C GLY A 159 -8.79 0.61 11.06
N VAL A 160 -8.28 1.68 11.68
CA VAL A 160 -7.33 2.60 11.05
C VAL A 160 -5.98 1.93 10.74
N MET A 161 -5.58 0.95 11.54
CA MET A 161 -4.35 0.18 11.32
C MET A 161 -4.38 -0.53 9.95
N PHE A 162 -5.47 -1.24 9.64
CA PHE A 162 -5.66 -1.88 8.33
C PHE A 162 -6.04 -0.90 7.23
N ALA A 163 -6.78 0.17 7.55
CA ALA A 163 -7.20 1.14 6.55
C ALA A 163 -6.05 1.98 6.01
N ASP A 164 -5.20 2.46 6.90
CA ASP A 164 -4.16 3.44 6.61
C ASP A 164 -2.75 2.94 6.97
N GLY A 165 -2.57 2.25 8.11
CA GLY A 165 -1.28 1.74 8.56
C GLY A 165 -0.64 0.76 7.59
N ILE A 166 -1.43 -0.01 6.87
CA ILE A 166 -0.96 -0.95 5.85
C ILE A 166 -0.10 -0.26 4.78
N HIS A 167 -0.41 0.99 4.44
CA HIS A 167 0.36 1.74 3.44
C HIS A 167 1.82 1.91 3.87
N PHE A 168 2.05 2.21 5.14
CA PHE A 168 3.41 2.46 5.64
C PHE A 168 4.13 1.18 6.06
N VAL A 169 3.42 0.17 6.53
CA VAL A 169 3.99 -1.16 6.74
C VAL A 169 4.55 -1.69 5.41
N ASP A 170 3.76 -1.67 4.35
CA ASP A 170 4.18 -2.08 3.02
C ASP A 170 5.33 -1.21 2.48
N LEU A 171 5.21 0.10 2.64
CA LEU A 171 6.21 1.08 2.21
C LEU A 171 7.57 0.81 2.87
N PHE A 172 7.60 0.54 4.18
CA PHE A 172 8.85 0.29 4.91
C PHE A 172 9.49 -1.02 4.48
N ASN A 173 8.70 -2.08 4.31
CA ASN A 173 9.19 -3.35 3.75
C ASN A 173 9.83 -3.13 2.37
N PHE A 174 9.19 -2.29 1.52
CA PHE A 174 9.68 -1.99 0.18
C PHE A 174 10.95 -1.13 0.17
N ILE A 175 11.01 -0.08 0.99
CA ILE A 175 12.18 0.81 1.08
C ILE A 175 13.39 0.06 1.64
N LEU A 176 13.19 -0.71 2.72
CA LEU A 176 14.27 -1.46 3.37
C LEU A 176 14.68 -2.73 2.60
N GLY A 177 13.81 -3.25 1.73
CA GLY A 177 14.00 -4.53 1.07
C GLY A 177 14.06 -5.70 2.06
N ALA A 178 13.36 -5.58 3.19
CA ALA A 178 13.35 -6.55 4.28
C ALA A 178 11.96 -6.60 4.93
N LEU A 179 11.67 -7.70 5.65
CA LEU A 179 10.50 -7.81 6.51
C LEU A 179 10.90 -7.56 7.97
N PRO A 180 9.99 -7.04 8.82
CA PRO A 180 10.29 -6.87 10.22
C PRO A 180 10.45 -8.23 10.89
N LYS A 181 11.38 -8.30 11.86
CA LYS A 181 11.60 -9.48 12.70
C LYS A 181 10.56 -9.57 13.81
N SER A 182 10.18 -8.43 14.38
CA SER A 182 9.20 -8.37 15.47
C SER A 182 8.30 -7.14 15.34
N VAL A 183 7.12 -7.25 15.93
CA VAL A 183 6.06 -6.23 15.94
C VAL A 183 5.58 -6.02 17.37
N THR A 184 5.47 -4.77 17.78
CA THR A 184 4.74 -4.36 19.01
C THR A 184 3.73 -3.29 18.63
N ALA A 185 2.51 -3.37 19.17
CA ALA A 185 1.48 -2.39 18.85
C ALA A 185 0.57 -2.08 20.04
N ILE A 186 0.03 -0.87 20.01
CA ILE A 186 -1.09 -0.45 20.85
C ILE A 186 -2.13 0.22 19.96
N HIS A 187 -3.40 0.10 20.34
CA HIS A 187 -4.49 0.80 19.68
C HIS A 187 -5.62 1.16 20.65
N HIS A 188 -6.50 2.05 20.23
CA HIS A 188 -7.72 2.39 20.96
C HIS A 188 -8.91 2.57 20.02
N ASP A 189 -10.09 2.19 20.53
CA ASP A 189 -11.39 2.44 19.92
C ASP A 189 -12.11 3.53 20.72
N PHE A 190 -11.92 4.78 20.34
CA PHE A 190 -12.55 5.94 21.00
C PHE A 190 -13.99 6.16 20.55
N PHE A 191 -14.37 5.64 19.37
CA PHE A 191 -15.74 5.75 18.86
C PHE A 191 -16.64 4.59 19.27
N GLY A 192 -16.11 3.57 19.98
CA GLY A 192 -16.89 2.42 20.47
C GLY A 192 -17.47 1.53 19.34
N ARG A 193 -16.71 1.36 18.25
CA ARG A 193 -17.16 0.63 17.06
C ARG A 193 -16.67 -0.83 17.00
N GLY A 194 -15.88 -1.27 17.99
CA GLY A 194 -15.17 -2.55 17.97
C GLY A 194 -14.01 -2.58 16.96
N MET A 195 -13.53 -1.41 16.53
CA MET A 195 -12.42 -1.23 15.58
C MET A 195 -11.53 -0.08 16.04
N ASP A 196 -10.25 -0.18 15.80
CA ASP A 196 -9.28 0.84 16.17
C ASP A 196 -9.50 2.16 15.39
N ASP A 197 -9.41 3.28 16.12
CA ASP A 197 -9.48 4.65 15.62
C ASP A 197 -8.12 5.35 15.66
N VAL A 198 -7.24 4.85 16.51
CA VAL A 198 -5.84 5.24 16.63
C VAL A 198 -5.00 3.99 16.83
N SER A 199 -3.84 3.94 16.19
CA SER A 199 -2.87 2.87 16.41
C SER A 199 -1.44 3.37 16.31
N PHE A 200 -0.57 2.76 17.13
CA PHE A 200 0.88 2.91 17.10
C PHE A 200 1.49 1.52 16.93
N VAL A 201 2.21 1.32 15.84
CA VAL A 201 2.89 0.06 15.53
C VAL A 201 4.39 0.30 15.51
N SER A 202 5.14 -0.50 16.26
CA SER A 202 6.60 -0.51 16.29
C SER A 202 7.11 -1.79 15.64
N LEU A 203 8.09 -1.66 14.75
CA LEU A 203 8.64 -2.73 13.92
C LEU A 203 10.16 -2.76 14.07
N GLU A 204 10.74 -3.92 14.28
CA GLU A 204 12.19 -4.12 14.25
C GLU A 204 12.61 -4.86 13.00
N TYR A 205 13.57 -4.32 12.26
CA TYR A 205 14.14 -4.92 11.06
C TYR A 205 15.61 -5.28 11.28
N ASP A 206 15.99 -6.45 10.79
CA ASP A 206 17.39 -6.80 10.57
C ASP A 206 17.68 -6.61 9.08
N THR A 207 18.45 -5.57 8.73
CA THR A 207 18.84 -5.29 7.35
C THR A 207 20.31 -5.66 7.12
N PRO A 208 20.77 -5.80 5.87
CA PRO A 208 22.19 -6.05 5.60
C PRO A 208 23.15 -4.98 6.17
N ARG A 209 22.63 -3.77 6.46
CA ARG A 209 23.41 -2.66 7.04
C ARG A 209 23.26 -2.52 8.56
N GLY A 210 22.48 -3.38 9.19
CA GLY A 210 22.25 -3.38 10.63
C GLY A 210 20.79 -3.28 11.01
N LYS A 211 20.55 -3.08 12.29
CA LYS A 211 19.17 -2.98 12.83
C LYS A 211 18.55 -1.64 12.48
N THR A 212 17.27 -1.69 12.07
CA THR A 212 16.43 -0.52 11.85
C THR A 212 15.18 -0.65 12.72
N TRP A 213 14.84 0.42 13.42
CA TRP A 213 13.59 0.53 14.14
C TRP A 213 12.60 1.39 13.36
N ALA A 214 11.37 0.94 13.23
CA ALA A 214 10.34 1.68 12.52
C ALA A 214 9.08 1.86 13.36
N THR A 215 8.38 2.98 13.16
CA THR A 215 7.09 3.26 13.79
C THR A 215 6.07 3.73 12.78
N VAL A 216 4.84 3.24 12.92
CA VAL A 216 3.68 3.69 12.14
C VAL A 216 2.63 4.20 13.10
N GLU A 217 2.24 5.46 12.92
CA GLU A 217 1.19 6.15 13.65
C GLU A 217 0.00 6.41 12.73
N THR A 218 -1.21 6.01 13.16
CA THR A 218 -2.43 6.21 12.37
C THR A 218 -3.62 6.59 13.23
N GLU A 219 -4.44 7.55 12.74
CA GLU A 219 -5.63 8.01 13.45
C GLU A 219 -6.65 8.71 12.54
N TYR A 220 -7.89 8.84 13.04
CA TYR A 220 -9.01 9.44 12.31
C TYR A 220 -9.41 10.86 12.76
N PHE A 221 -8.92 11.35 13.90
CA PHE A 221 -9.51 12.52 14.55
C PHE A 221 -8.54 13.66 14.89
N ILE A 222 -7.25 13.56 14.54
CA ILE A 222 -6.33 14.68 14.75
C ILE A 222 -6.58 15.80 13.73
N PRO A 223 -6.40 17.06 14.12
CA PRO A 223 -6.50 18.18 13.20
C PRO A 223 -5.38 18.15 12.16
N GLY A 224 -5.75 18.39 10.90
CA GLY A 224 -4.79 18.36 9.78
C GLY A 224 -4.93 17.12 8.91
N LYS A 225 -3.94 16.92 8.05
CA LYS A 225 -3.80 15.78 7.15
C LYS A 225 -2.33 15.41 7.06
N PHE A 226 -1.99 14.24 7.56
CA PHE A 226 -0.62 13.75 7.63
C PHE A 226 -0.44 12.53 6.74
N ARG A 227 0.58 12.55 5.90
CA ARG A 227 1.08 11.45 5.09
C ARG A 227 2.58 11.63 4.95
N GLU A 228 3.27 11.47 6.07
CA GLU A 228 4.68 11.81 6.19
C GLU A 228 5.50 10.58 6.56
N VAL A 229 6.68 10.48 5.97
CA VAL A 229 7.70 9.50 6.31
C VAL A 229 9.00 10.22 6.61
N ILE A 230 9.62 9.88 7.74
CA ILE A 230 10.95 10.35 8.13
C ILE A 230 11.88 9.15 8.13
N ILE A 231 13.01 9.24 7.45
CA ILE A 231 14.07 8.23 7.44
C ILE A 231 15.33 8.83 8.04
N CYS A 232 15.85 8.24 9.11
CA CYS A 232 17.07 8.68 9.78
C CYS A 232 18.19 7.66 9.57
N GLY A 233 19.15 8.00 8.74
CA GLY A 233 20.38 7.24 8.54
C GLY A 233 21.57 7.87 9.25
N ASP A 234 22.71 7.17 9.28
CA ASP A 234 23.94 7.69 9.89
C ASP A 234 24.73 8.61 8.96
N LYS A 235 24.39 8.66 7.66
CA LYS A 235 24.99 9.57 6.68
C LYS A 235 24.01 10.63 6.16
N LEU A 236 22.75 10.24 5.98
CA LEU A 236 21.69 11.07 5.40
C LEU A 236 20.38 10.79 6.13
N SER A 237 19.55 11.82 6.30
CA SER A 237 18.17 11.71 6.73
C SER A 237 17.25 12.33 5.71
N ALA A 238 15.98 11.93 5.68
CA ALA A 238 14.98 12.50 4.79
C ALA A 238 13.63 12.67 5.49
N VAL A 239 12.90 13.71 5.08
CA VAL A 239 11.48 13.90 5.34
C VAL A 239 10.77 13.86 4.00
N CYS A 240 9.77 12.99 3.88
CA CYS A 240 8.92 12.87 2.69
C CYS A 240 7.47 13.15 3.07
N ASP A 241 6.88 14.20 2.50
CA ASP A 241 5.46 14.53 2.65
C ASP A 241 4.70 14.19 1.35
N TYR A 242 3.85 13.17 1.40
CA TYR A 242 3.03 12.74 0.28
C TYR A 242 1.79 13.63 0.03
N ASN A 243 1.54 14.65 0.85
CA ASN A 243 0.44 15.59 0.62
C ASN A 243 0.82 16.72 -0.33
N VAL A 244 2.12 16.98 -0.52
CA VAL A 244 2.58 18.04 -1.43
C VAL A 244 2.75 17.52 -2.85
N ALA A 245 2.53 18.39 -3.83
CA ALA A 245 2.59 18.01 -5.24
C ALA A 245 4.02 17.94 -5.78
N GLN A 246 4.91 18.81 -5.29
CA GLN A 246 6.30 18.94 -5.75
C GLN A 246 7.24 18.94 -4.55
N TYR A 247 8.49 18.54 -4.79
CA TYR A 247 9.53 18.50 -3.75
C TYR A 247 9.08 17.78 -2.49
N LYS A 248 8.45 16.61 -2.69
CA LYS A 248 7.96 15.77 -1.57
C LYS A 248 9.05 15.42 -0.59
N ILE A 249 10.31 15.35 -1.03
CA ILE A 249 11.45 14.90 -0.25
C ILE A 249 12.37 16.07 0.05
N LYS A 250 12.75 16.20 1.33
CA LYS A 250 13.87 17.01 1.79
C LYS A 250 14.87 16.10 2.47
N THR A 251 16.14 16.18 2.05
CA THR A 251 17.24 15.44 2.67
C THR A 251 18.08 16.33 3.53
N TYR A 252 18.68 15.76 4.57
CA TYR A 252 19.50 16.45 5.58
C TYR A 252 20.79 15.63 5.77
N ALA A 253 21.94 16.21 5.45
CA ALA A 253 23.24 15.57 5.65
C ALA A 253 23.76 15.76 7.10
N ASN A 254 22.85 15.64 8.08
CA ASN A 254 23.15 15.75 9.49
C ASN A 254 23.86 14.49 10.01
N THR A 255 24.87 14.67 10.85
CA THR A 255 25.64 13.56 11.40
C THR A 255 25.93 13.74 12.88
N HIS A 256 26.20 12.65 13.58
CA HIS A 256 26.71 12.64 14.92
C HIS A 256 28.13 12.06 14.92
N THR A 257 29.11 12.78 15.47
CA THR A 257 30.49 12.33 15.59
C THR A 257 30.88 12.15 17.06
N PRO A 258 31.57 11.06 17.45
CA PRO A 258 32.08 10.91 18.82
C PRO A 258 32.97 12.09 19.23
N ALA A 259 32.76 12.60 20.46
CA ALA A 259 33.51 13.73 21.01
C ALA A 259 34.34 13.35 22.25
N GLY A 260 34.39 12.07 22.56
CA GLY A 260 35.12 11.50 23.70
C GLY A 260 34.17 10.91 24.76
N GLY A 261 34.55 9.75 25.34
CA GLY A 261 33.72 9.06 26.32
C GLY A 261 32.32 8.70 25.79
N LYS A 262 31.28 9.27 26.40
CA LYS A 262 29.85 9.11 25.98
C LYS A 262 29.34 10.32 25.19
N ASP A 263 30.18 11.32 24.93
CA ASP A 263 29.79 12.55 24.28
C ASP A 263 29.77 12.41 22.77
N PHE A 264 28.80 13.07 22.14
CA PHE A 264 28.65 13.19 20.69
C PHE A 264 28.44 14.66 20.30
N LYS A 265 29.06 15.04 19.20
CA LYS A 265 28.79 16.32 18.57
C LYS A 265 27.74 16.13 17.49
N ALA A 266 26.65 16.91 17.52
CA ALA A 266 25.71 17.02 16.42
C ALA A 266 26.22 18.03 15.39
N ASN A 267 26.30 17.61 14.15
CA ASN A 267 26.72 18.44 13.03
C ASN A 267 25.55 18.61 12.07
N GLU A 268 25.11 19.83 11.87
CA GLU A 268 24.13 20.16 10.84
C GLU A 268 24.81 20.14 9.46
N GLY A 269 24.18 19.48 8.52
CA GLY A 269 24.62 19.36 7.14
C GLY A 269 23.73 20.08 6.16
N VAL A 270 24.05 19.98 4.89
CA VAL A 270 23.27 20.59 3.80
C VAL A 270 21.88 20.01 3.74
N VAL A 271 20.88 20.87 3.55
CA VAL A 271 19.50 20.50 3.26
C VAL A 271 19.27 20.61 1.76
N THR A 272 18.78 19.52 1.15
CA THR A 272 18.51 19.47 -0.30
C THR A 272 17.06 19.07 -0.54
N GLN A 273 16.38 19.79 -1.44
CA GLN A 273 15.06 19.37 -1.95
C GLN A 273 15.25 18.47 -3.15
N ILE A 274 14.58 17.34 -3.15
CA ILE A 274 14.63 16.37 -4.24
C ILE A 274 13.43 16.57 -5.15
N GLU A 275 13.71 16.84 -6.42
CA GLU A 275 12.69 16.86 -7.46
C GLU A 275 12.43 15.43 -7.94
N THR A 276 11.15 15.08 -8.05
CA THR A 276 10.71 13.78 -8.58
C THR A 276 9.76 14.01 -9.76
N PRO A 277 9.73 13.12 -10.76
CA PRO A 277 8.82 13.25 -11.89
C PRO A 277 7.36 13.41 -11.44
N PRO A 278 6.59 14.29 -12.09
CA PRO A 278 5.17 14.44 -11.81
C PRO A 278 4.39 13.26 -12.42
N GLU A 279 4.21 12.20 -11.69
CA GLU A 279 3.42 11.03 -12.11
C GLU A 279 2.28 10.79 -11.11
N GLU A 280 1.08 10.48 -11.61
CA GLU A 280 -0.04 10.05 -10.77
C GLU A 280 0.19 8.59 -10.36
N PRO A 281 0.40 8.28 -9.04
CA PRO A 281 0.74 6.94 -8.60
C PRO A 281 -0.30 5.88 -9.00
N LEU A 282 -1.61 6.21 -8.96
CA LEU A 282 -2.66 5.27 -9.35
C LEU A 282 -2.61 4.94 -10.85
N LEU A 283 -2.31 5.92 -11.70
CA LEU A 283 -2.15 5.68 -13.14
C LEU A 283 -0.95 4.79 -13.42
N ALA A 284 0.17 5.05 -12.75
CA ALA A 284 1.39 4.23 -12.86
C ALA A 284 1.15 2.80 -12.39
N GLU A 285 0.42 2.62 -11.28
CA GLU A 285 0.06 1.33 -10.72
C GLU A 285 -0.82 0.49 -11.66
N LEU A 286 -1.86 1.09 -12.22
CA LEU A 286 -2.75 0.42 -13.17
C LEU A 286 -2.05 0.11 -14.50
N ARG A 287 -1.18 1.01 -14.98
CA ARG A 287 -0.34 0.75 -16.15
C ARG A 287 0.57 -0.46 -15.92
N ALA A 288 1.23 -0.53 -14.77
CA ALA A 288 2.07 -1.66 -14.40
C ALA A 288 1.30 -2.99 -14.37
N PHE A 289 0.07 -3.00 -13.86
CA PHE A 289 -0.80 -4.18 -13.91
C PHE A 289 -1.08 -4.63 -15.36
N ILE A 290 -1.47 -3.71 -16.23
CA ILE A 290 -1.75 -4.00 -17.64
C ILE A 290 -0.49 -4.50 -18.34
N ASP A 291 0.66 -3.94 -18.06
CA ASP A 291 1.94 -4.36 -18.62
C ASP A 291 2.35 -5.75 -18.11
N SER A 292 2.10 -6.05 -16.82
CA SER A 292 2.31 -7.38 -16.25
C SER A 292 1.40 -8.44 -16.93
N ILE A 293 0.15 -8.11 -17.27
CA ILE A 293 -0.73 -9.00 -18.05
C ILE A 293 -0.09 -9.34 -19.41
N LYS A 294 0.47 -8.35 -20.12
CA LYS A 294 1.05 -8.53 -21.45
C LYS A 294 2.38 -9.26 -21.43
N THR A 295 3.26 -8.90 -20.50
CA THR A 295 4.64 -9.37 -20.45
C THR A 295 4.84 -10.60 -19.57
N ARG A 296 3.88 -10.90 -18.72
CA ARG A 296 3.95 -11.91 -17.64
C ARG A 296 5.02 -11.61 -16.59
N ALA A 297 5.54 -10.38 -16.55
CA ALA A 297 6.47 -9.94 -15.52
C ALA A 297 5.77 -9.83 -14.15
N THR A 298 6.49 -10.18 -13.08
CA THR A 298 5.99 -10.05 -11.71
C THR A 298 5.72 -8.58 -11.40
N PRO A 299 4.53 -8.24 -10.89
CA PRO A 299 4.21 -6.88 -10.48
C PRO A 299 5.10 -6.40 -9.33
N ARG A 300 5.35 -5.09 -9.25
CA ARG A 300 6.07 -4.47 -8.14
C ARG A 300 5.35 -4.62 -6.79
N ALA A 301 4.04 -4.65 -6.81
CA ALA A 301 3.17 -4.91 -5.66
C ALA A 301 2.46 -6.25 -5.87
N ASP A 302 3.19 -7.35 -5.79
CA ASP A 302 2.72 -8.71 -6.05
C ASP A 302 1.92 -9.31 -4.88
N ALA A 303 1.43 -10.52 -5.06
CA ALA A 303 0.69 -11.27 -4.05
C ALA A 303 1.50 -11.47 -2.76
N GLN A 304 2.83 -11.69 -2.88
CA GLN A 304 3.68 -11.90 -1.71
C GLN A 304 3.77 -10.64 -0.87
N SER A 305 3.95 -9.48 -1.49
CA SER A 305 3.99 -8.20 -0.79
C SER A 305 2.66 -7.90 -0.09
N GLY A 306 1.52 -8.22 -0.73
CA GLY A 306 0.20 -8.11 -0.10
C GLY A 306 0.04 -9.03 1.10
N TYR A 307 0.48 -10.29 1.00
CA TYR A 307 0.49 -11.24 2.11
C TYR A 307 1.39 -10.75 3.26
N ASP A 308 2.59 -10.29 2.96
CA ASP A 308 3.55 -9.82 3.96
C ASP A 308 3.00 -8.62 4.76
N ALA A 309 2.36 -7.66 4.09
CA ALA A 309 1.74 -6.52 4.76
C ALA A 309 0.58 -6.95 5.69
N VAL A 310 -0.28 -7.87 5.24
CA VAL A 310 -1.37 -8.42 6.05
C VAL A 310 -0.82 -9.19 7.25
N ARG A 311 0.24 -10.00 7.06
CA ARG A 311 0.90 -10.76 8.12
C ARG A 311 1.46 -9.86 9.22
N VAL A 312 2.11 -8.77 8.86
CA VAL A 312 2.64 -7.78 9.81
C VAL A 312 1.50 -7.16 10.62
N LEU A 313 0.39 -6.77 9.98
CA LEU A 313 -0.74 -6.16 10.69
C LEU A 313 -1.50 -7.15 11.58
N ASN A 314 -1.63 -8.41 11.19
CA ASN A 314 -2.21 -9.43 12.07
C ASN A 314 -1.31 -9.70 13.29
N ALA A 315 0.03 -9.69 13.13
CA ALA A 315 0.96 -9.74 14.26
C ALA A 315 0.83 -8.50 15.16
N ALA A 316 0.59 -7.31 14.59
CA ALA A 316 0.30 -6.10 15.37
C ALA A 316 -0.98 -6.26 16.20
N LEU A 317 -2.07 -6.79 15.62
CA LEU A 317 -3.31 -7.08 16.37
C LEU A 317 -3.09 -8.12 17.48
N GLU A 318 -2.26 -9.14 17.24
CA GLU A 318 -1.89 -10.13 18.26
C GLU A 318 -1.08 -9.46 19.39
N SER A 319 -0.14 -8.58 19.04
CA SER A 319 0.61 -7.79 20.03
C SER A 319 -0.31 -6.96 20.92
N VAL A 320 -1.31 -6.28 20.34
CA VAL A 320 -2.32 -5.54 21.12
C VAL A 320 -3.06 -6.45 22.11
N LYS A 321 -3.48 -7.64 21.64
CA LYS A 321 -4.23 -8.60 22.50
C LYS A 321 -3.39 -9.15 23.64
N THR A 322 -2.11 -9.41 23.38
CA THR A 322 -1.23 -10.08 24.36
C THR A 322 -0.41 -9.12 25.21
N GLY A 323 -0.30 -7.86 24.81
CA GLY A 323 0.58 -6.87 25.40
C GLY A 323 2.08 -7.20 25.24
N ARG A 324 2.44 -8.03 24.27
CA ARG A 324 3.81 -8.52 24.03
C ARG A 324 4.24 -8.30 22.59
N ALA A 325 5.55 -8.25 22.38
CA ALA A 325 6.11 -8.31 21.03
C ALA A 325 5.79 -9.68 20.37
N VAL A 326 5.48 -9.66 19.08
CA VAL A 326 5.21 -10.84 18.26
C VAL A 326 6.34 -10.99 17.25
N GLU A 327 7.01 -12.14 17.26
CA GLU A 327 8.05 -12.48 16.31
C GLU A 327 7.43 -12.92 14.97
N LEU A 328 7.95 -12.41 13.88
CA LEU A 328 7.56 -12.80 12.52
C LEU A 328 8.56 -13.86 12.01
N LYS A 329 8.12 -15.09 11.96
CA LYS A 329 8.91 -16.24 11.46
C LYS A 329 8.81 -16.35 9.93
#